data_104fa60c0892ff3527033fcdedb6e021
#
_entry.id   104fa60c0892ff3527033fcdedb6e021
#
_cell.length_a   1.000
_cell.length_b   1.000
_cell.length_c   1.000
_cell.angle_alpha   90.00
_cell.angle_beta   90.00
_cell.angle_gamma   90.00
#
_symmetry.space_group_name_H-M   'P 1'
#
loop_
_entity.id
_entity.type
_entity.pdbx_description
1 polymer ?
#
loop_
_entity_poly.entity_id
_entity_poly.type
_entity_poly.pdbx_seq_one_letter_code
_entity_poly.pdbx_strand_id
1 'polypeptide(L)'
;MNQLRIIVSSTRPNRIGPTVTQWVSARVDPSQWEVKILDLGVIDLPFMDEEDMPKNGNYAKPHTQAWASEIFESDAIVVVTPQYNRSFPAPIKNAIDYLYAEWQDKPVAIVGYGWSGGVDARADLTRIFTHVSADVVGDMGLTFPEQVTPEGAVDDDAAVVGELRELLDALHAKVLDLDEVPAQS
;
A
#
# COMPACT_ATOMS: atom_id res chain seq x y z
N MET A 1 2.22 -19.88 -0.34
CA MET A 1 2.47 -18.73 0.55
C MET A 1 2.16 -17.51 -0.29
N ASN A 2 1.28 -16.65 0.20
CA ASN A 2 0.80 -15.50 -0.57
C ASN A 2 1.84 -14.38 -0.59
N GLN A 3 1.88 -13.62 -1.68
CA GLN A 3 2.84 -12.55 -1.90
C GLN A 3 2.27 -11.21 -1.42
N LEU A 4 2.80 -10.67 -0.33
CA LEU A 4 2.41 -9.36 0.19
C LEU A 4 3.43 -8.30 -0.22
N ARG A 5 2.97 -7.23 -0.85
CA ARG A 5 3.80 -6.03 -1.07
C ARG A 5 3.41 -4.94 -0.08
N ILE A 6 4.40 -4.35 0.58
CA ILE A 6 4.18 -3.19 1.45
C ILE A 6 4.81 -1.97 0.79
N ILE A 7 3.99 -1.02 0.34
CA ILE A 7 4.42 0.18 -0.36
C ILE A 7 4.69 1.30 0.64
N VAL A 8 5.93 1.82 0.66
CA VAL A 8 6.29 3.04 1.38
C VAL A 8 6.04 4.24 0.47
N SER A 9 4.98 5.02 0.75
CA SER A 9 4.56 6.10 -0.14
C SER A 9 5.37 7.40 -0.01
N SER A 10 6.05 7.61 1.12
CA SER A 10 6.80 8.84 1.39
C SER A 10 8.20 8.83 0.79
N THR A 11 8.61 9.95 0.20
CA THR A 11 9.96 10.13 -0.38
C THR A 11 10.73 11.30 0.21
N ARG A 12 10.12 12.06 1.17
CA ARG A 12 10.75 13.22 1.81
C ARG A 12 12.03 12.80 2.54
N PRO A 13 13.12 13.58 2.48
CA PRO A 13 14.28 13.39 3.36
C PRO A 13 13.85 13.33 4.84
N ASN A 14 14.48 12.50 5.64
CA ASN A 14 14.14 12.26 7.06
C ASN A 14 12.70 11.75 7.30
N ARG A 15 12.12 11.03 6.33
CA ARG A 15 10.81 10.38 6.45
C ARG A 15 10.87 9.23 7.47
N ILE A 16 9.76 9.03 8.17
CA ILE A 16 9.59 7.90 9.09
C ILE A 16 8.84 6.72 8.44
N GLY A 17 8.37 6.87 7.21
CA GLY A 17 7.64 5.81 6.49
C GLY A 17 8.34 4.46 6.51
N PRO A 18 9.66 4.35 6.25
CA PRO A 18 10.39 3.08 6.35
C PRO A 18 10.31 2.46 7.75
N THR A 19 10.39 3.25 8.83
CA THR A 19 10.31 2.74 10.22
C THR A 19 8.91 2.22 10.53
N VAL A 20 7.85 2.96 10.15
CA VAL A 20 6.46 2.50 10.29
C VAL A 20 6.24 1.22 9.47
N THR A 21 6.79 1.15 8.26
CA THR A 21 6.70 -0.04 7.41
C THR A 21 7.38 -1.26 8.03
N GLN A 22 8.53 -1.08 8.67
CA GLN A 22 9.20 -2.17 9.41
C GLN A 22 8.33 -2.67 10.57
N TRP A 23 7.68 -1.74 11.29
CA TRP A 23 6.75 -2.09 12.37
C TRP A 23 5.55 -2.91 11.84
N VAL A 24 4.96 -2.54 10.71
CA VAL A 24 3.90 -3.31 10.05
C VAL A 24 4.43 -4.68 9.62
N SER A 25 5.54 -4.72 8.89
CA SER A 25 6.14 -5.95 8.36
C SER A 25 6.48 -6.97 9.46
N ALA A 26 6.96 -6.50 10.62
CA ALA A 26 7.28 -7.36 11.76
C ALA A 26 6.05 -8.04 12.40
N ARG A 27 4.84 -7.64 12.05
CA ARG A 27 3.57 -8.17 12.56
C ARG A 27 2.78 -8.98 11.55
N VAL A 28 3.29 -9.10 10.35
CA VAL A 28 2.76 -10.01 9.33
C VAL A 28 3.09 -11.45 9.71
N ASP A 29 2.12 -12.35 9.61
CA ASP A 29 2.33 -13.78 9.88
C ASP A 29 3.18 -14.40 8.75
N PRO A 30 4.42 -14.84 9.07
CA PRO A 30 5.30 -15.43 8.08
C PRO A 30 4.88 -16.82 7.59
N SER A 31 3.87 -17.42 8.22
CA SER A 31 3.28 -18.67 7.72
C SER A 31 2.26 -18.46 6.61
N GLN A 32 1.69 -17.26 6.52
CA GLN A 32 0.69 -16.86 5.53
C GLN A 32 1.31 -16.10 4.36
N TRP A 33 2.32 -15.26 4.63
CA TRP A 33 2.81 -14.26 3.69
C TRP A 33 4.32 -14.30 3.48
N GLU A 34 4.72 -14.15 2.23
CA GLU A 34 6.06 -13.71 1.84
C GLU A 34 6.01 -12.19 1.59
N VAL A 35 6.75 -11.42 2.41
CA VAL A 35 6.71 -9.96 2.41
C VAL A 35 7.84 -9.35 1.59
N LYS A 36 7.50 -8.44 0.68
CA LYS A 36 8.46 -7.56 0.00
C LYS A 36 8.07 -6.09 0.20
N ILE A 37 9.04 -5.28 0.65
CA ILE A 37 8.85 -3.84 0.83
C ILE A 37 9.20 -3.12 -0.48
N LEU A 38 8.27 -2.32 -0.98
CA LEU A 38 8.41 -1.48 -2.17
C LEU A 38 8.51 -0.01 -1.74
N ASP A 39 9.73 0.47 -1.58
CA ASP A 39 9.98 1.85 -1.16
C ASP A 39 10.03 2.78 -2.38
N LEU A 40 9.01 3.63 -2.56
CA LEU A 40 8.93 4.56 -3.69
C LEU A 40 10.08 5.58 -3.72
N GLY A 41 10.71 5.86 -2.58
CA GLY A 41 11.91 6.70 -2.54
C GLY A 41 13.18 6.01 -3.03
N VAL A 42 13.18 4.67 -3.12
CA VAL A 42 14.27 3.85 -3.66
C VAL A 42 13.99 3.44 -5.10
N ILE A 43 12.73 3.09 -5.40
CA ILE A 43 12.27 2.74 -6.76
C ILE A 43 12.43 3.95 -7.71
N ASP A 44 12.18 5.16 -7.19
CA ASP A 44 12.41 6.44 -7.89
C ASP A 44 11.74 6.49 -9.28
N LEU A 45 10.45 6.12 -9.33
CA LEU A 45 9.67 6.23 -10.57
C LEU A 45 9.68 7.68 -11.06
N PRO A 46 10.07 7.96 -12.32
CA PRO A 46 9.93 9.30 -12.89
C PRO A 46 8.46 9.73 -12.86
N PHE A 47 8.16 11.01 -13.07
CA PHE A 47 6.79 11.37 -13.39
C PHE A 47 6.36 10.64 -14.66
N MET A 48 5.05 10.27 -14.70
CA MET A 48 4.45 9.52 -15.82
C MET A 48 5.02 9.94 -17.17
N ASP A 49 5.71 9.02 -17.85
CA ASP A 49 6.39 9.24 -19.12
C ASP A 49 6.04 8.19 -20.19
N GLU A 50 5.01 7.36 -19.92
CA GLU A 50 4.44 6.50 -20.96
C GLU A 50 3.62 7.32 -21.95
N GLU A 51 3.76 7.00 -23.24
CA GLU A 51 3.02 7.70 -24.31
C GLU A 51 1.58 7.18 -24.43
N ASP A 52 1.35 5.90 -24.11
CA ASP A 52 0.04 5.26 -24.17
C ASP A 52 -0.66 5.27 -22.80
N MET A 53 -1.98 5.18 -22.83
CA MET A 53 -2.77 5.11 -21.60
C MET A 53 -2.53 3.77 -20.89
N PRO A 54 -2.36 3.74 -19.55
CA PRO A 54 -2.15 2.52 -18.79
C PRO A 54 -3.23 1.46 -19.01
N LYS A 55 -4.46 1.89 -19.28
CA LYS A 55 -5.59 1.00 -19.61
C LYS A 55 -5.34 0.08 -20.81
N ASN A 56 -4.47 0.48 -21.75
CA ASN A 56 -4.14 -0.31 -22.93
C ASN A 56 -3.07 -1.38 -22.64
N GLY A 57 -2.37 -1.31 -21.51
CA GLY A 57 -1.35 -2.28 -21.11
C GLY A 57 -0.07 -2.26 -21.95
N ASN A 58 0.12 -1.24 -22.80
CA ASN A 58 1.27 -1.12 -23.70
C ASN A 58 2.44 -0.39 -23.01
N TYR A 59 2.99 -0.96 -21.96
CA TYR A 59 4.09 -0.36 -21.21
C TYR A 59 5.40 -0.44 -21.98
N ALA A 60 5.91 0.69 -22.45
CA ALA A 60 7.12 0.80 -23.24
C ALA A 60 8.40 0.96 -22.40
N LYS A 61 8.27 1.53 -21.20
CA LYS A 61 9.42 1.88 -20.36
C LYS A 61 9.81 0.73 -19.43
N PRO A 62 11.13 0.45 -19.28
CA PRO A 62 11.59 -0.62 -18.37
C PRO A 62 11.16 -0.43 -16.91
N HIS A 63 11.11 0.82 -16.41
CA HIS A 63 10.67 1.11 -15.04
C HIS A 63 9.17 0.84 -14.86
N THR A 64 8.34 1.11 -15.87
CA THR A 64 6.91 0.77 -15.84
C THR A 64 6.71 -0.73 -15.84
N GLN A 65 7.43 -1.46 -16.70
CA GLN A 65 7.36 -2.92 -16.77
C GLN A 65 7.80 -3.57 -15.45
N ALA A 66 8.88 -3.07 -14.84
CA ALA A 66 9.35 -3.55 -13.55
C ALA A 66 8.32 -3.27 -12.44
N TRP A 67 7.72 -2.08 -12.42
CA TRP A 67 6.67 -1.72 -11.47
C TRP A 67 5.41 -2.55 -11.66
N ALA A 68 4.98 -2.75 -12.91
CA ALA A 68 3.85 -3.61 -13.26
C ALA A 68 4.05 -5.06 -12.77
N SER A 69 5.25 -5.62 -12.96
CA SER A 69 5.58 -6.97 -12.48
C SER A 69 5.45 -7.08 -10.96
N GLU A 70 5.95 -6.10 -10.19
CA GLU A 70 5.84 -6.10 -8.73
C GLU A 70 4.39 -6.10 -8.25
N ILE A 71 3.52 -5.32 -8.88
CA ILE A 71 2.11 -5.25 -8.51
C ILE A 71 1.35 -6.48 -9.02
N PHE A 72 1.63 -6.93 -10.23
CA PHE A 72 0.99 -8.12 -10.81
C PHE A 72 1.28 -9.39 -9.98
N GLU A 73 2.54 -9.59 -9.58
CA GLU A 73 2.99 -10.76 -8.82
C GLU A 73 2.52 -10.74 -7.35
N SER A 74 1.92 -9.66 -6.87
CA SER A 74 1.40 -9.60 -5.51
C SER A 74 -0.02 -10.13 -5.41
N ASP A 75 -0.31 -10.90 -4.35
CA ASP A 75 -1.67 -11.31 -4.01
C ASP A 75 -2.41 -10.23 -3.23
N ALA A 76 -1.68 -9.40 -2.48
CA ALA A 76 -2.23 -8.27 -1.74
C ALA A 76 -1.20 -7.16 -1.52
N ILE A 77 -1.71 -5.96 -1.16
CA ILE A 77 -0.90 -4.77 -0.95
C ILE A 77 -1.28 -4.08 0.36
N VAL A 78 -0.26 -3.66 1.12
CA VAL A 78 -0.41 -2.67 2.20
C VAL A 78 0.25 -1.37 1.76
N VAL A 79 -0.46 -0.25 1.82
CA VAL A 79 0.10 1.09 1.56
C VAL A 79 0.35 1.80 2.88
N VAL A 80 1.60 2.10 3.19
CA VAL A 80 2.00 2.91 4.36
C VAL A 80 2.20 4.36 3.92
N THR A 81 1.38 5.29 4.45
CA THR A 81 1.30 6.67 3.95
C THR A 81 1.23 7.73 5.03
N PRO A 82 2.03 8.83 4.95
CA PRO A 82 1.77 10.04 5.70
C PRO A 82 0.62 10.85 5.10
N GLN A 83 0.17 11.84 5.85
CA GLN A 83 -0.71 12.88 5.32
C GLN A 83 0.10 14.15 5.02
N TYR A 84 0.06 14.62 3.76
CA TYR A 84 0.65 15.88 3.32
C TYR A 84 -0.45 16.83 2.84
N ASN A 85 -0.60 17.99 3.49
CA ASN A 85 -1.58 19.00 3.08
C ASN A 85 -2.99 18.43 2.87
N ARG A 86 -3.46 17.61 3.82
CA ARG A 86 -4.78 16.95 3.82
C ARG A 86 -4.99 15.89 2.72
N SER A 87 -3.91 15.35 2.15
CA SER A 87 -3.97 14.25 1.18
C SER A 87 -2.73 13.37 1.31
N PHE A 88 -2.52 12.43 0.41
CA PHE A 88 -1.38 11.54 0.34
C PHE A 88 -0.22 12.13 -0.48
N PRO A 89 1.02 11.61 -0.34
CA PRO A 89 2.17 12.07 -1.11
C PRO A 89 2.02 11.85 -2.63
N ALA A 90 2.55 12.77 -3.45
CA ALA A 90 2.52 12.67 -4.91
C ALA A 90 3.15 11.36 -5.46
N PRO A 91 4.22 10.78 -4.89
CA PRO A 91 4.81 9.56 -5.41
C PRO A 91 3.85 8.36 -5.46
N ILE A 92 2.96 8.19 -4.48
CA ILE A 92 1.99 7.09 -4.53
C ILE A 92 0.94 7.33 -5.61
N LYS A 93 0.51 8.59 -5.83
CA LYS A 93 -0.39 8.91 -6.94
C LYS A 93 0.24 8.57 -8.28
N ASN A 94 1.50 8.96 -8.48
CA ASN A 94 2.26 8.65 -9.68
C ASN A 94 2.40 7.12 -9.88
N ALA A 95 2.72 6.38 -8.82
CA ALA A 95 2.85 4.93 -8.86
C ALA A 95 1.52 4.22 -9.23
N ILE A 96 0.39 4.73 -8.74
CA ILE A 96 -0.94 4.20 -9.10
C ILE A 96 -1.25 4.51 -10.57
N ASP A 97 -0.97 5.72 -11.02
CA ASP A 97 -1.31 6.19 -12.37
C ASP A 97 -0.52 5.51 -13.49
N TYR A 98 0.65 4.93 -13.18
CA TYR A 98 1.43 4.15 -14.15
C TYR A 98 0.74 2.88 -14.63
N LEU A 99 -0.19 2.32 -13.83
CA LEU A 99 -0.78 1.01 -14.06
C LEU A 99 -2.31 1.09 -14.06
N TYR A 100 -2.95 0.08 -14.61
CA TYR A 100 -4.40 -0.04 -14.58
C TYR A 100 -4.87 -1.47 -14.30
N ALA A 101 -4.51 -2.43 -15.15
CA ALA A 101 -4.99 -3.80 -15.05
C ALA A 101 -4.48 -4.51 -13.80
N GLU A 102 -3.28 -4.17 -13.35
CA GLU A 102 -2.61 -4.76 -12.20
C GLU A 102 -3.28 -4.41 -10.87
N TRP A 103 -4.05 -3.31 -10.85
CA TRP A 103 -4.84 -2.90 -9.68
C TRP A 103 -6.21 -3.56 -9.59
N GLN A 104 -6.75 -4.09 -10.70
CA GLN A 104 -8.11 -4.64 -10.72
C GLN A 104 -8.21 -5.85 -9.80
N ASP A 105 -9.25 -5.84 -8.97
CA ASP A 105 -9.54 -6.85 -7.95
C ASP A 105 -8.39 -7.08 -6.92
N LYS A 106 -7.36 -6.21 -6.92
CA LYS A 106 -6.23 -6.31 -6.02
C LYS A 106 -6.66 -5.95 -4.59
N PRO A 107 -6.54 -6.85 -3.60
CA PRO A 107 -6.78 -6.55 -2.20
C PRO A 107 -5.77 -5.52 -1.67
N VAL A 108 -6.27 -4.42 -1.12
CA VAL A 108 -5.45 -3.31 -0.61
C VAL A 108 -5.87 -2.96 0.82
N ALA A 109 -4.90 -2.84 1.72
CA ALA A 109 -5.06 -2.25 3.05
C ALA A 109 -4.24 -0.97 3.15
N ILE A 110 -4.69 0.02 3.95
CA ILE A 110 -4.02 1.31 4.06
C ILE A 110 -3.66 1.57 5.53
N VAL A 111 -2.39 1.86 5.80
CA VAL A 111 -1.89 2.29 7.10
C VAL A 111 -1.45 3.75 6.99
N GLY A 112 -2.28 4.66 7.50
CA GLY A 112 -1.96 6.09 7.54
C GLY A 112 -1.23 6.48 8.82
N TYR A 113 -0.42 7.55 8.77
CA TYR A 113 0.19 8.12 9.97
C TYR A 113 0.29 9.64 9.91
N GLY A 114 0.25 10.29 11.06
CA GLY A 114 0.35 11.74 11.22
C GLY A 114 -0.56 12.28 12.32
N TRP A 115 -0.73 13.60 12.40
CA TRP A 115 -1.49 14.27 13.48
C TRP A 115 -2.93 13.79 13.66
N SER A 116 -3.55 13.33 12.59
CA SER A 116 -4.92 12.75 12.58
C SER A 116 -4.92 11.30 12.07
N GLY A 117 -3.83 10.54 12.29
CA GLY A 117 -3.71 9.18 11.77
C GLY A 117 -3.79 9.10 10.23
N GLY A 118 -3.50 10.20 9.53
CA GLY A 118 -3.57 10.26 8.08
C GLY A 118 -5.00 10.15 7.51
N VAL A 119 -6.03 10.56 8.24
CA VAL A 119 -7.45 10.33 7.90
C VAL A 119 -7.82 10.80 6.49
N ASP A 120 -7.40 12.00 6.07
CA ASP A 120 -7.71 12.51 4.73
C ASP A 120 -6.94 11.73 3.65
N ALA A 121 -5.67 11.42 3.91
CA ALA A 121 -4.84 10.63 2.98
C ALA A 121 -5.41 9.21 2.77
N ARG A 122 -5.88 8.55 3.84
CA ARG A 122 -6.53 7.23 3.77
C ARG A 122 -7.82 7.29 2.97
N ALA A 123 -8.69 8.27 3.24
CA ALA A 123 -9.95 8.45 2.52
C ALA A 123 -9.73 8.74 1.02
N ASP A 124 -8.76 9.59 0.70
CA ASP A 124 -8.43 9.91 -0.70
C ASP A 124 -7.84 8.70 -1.44
N LEU A 125 -6.95 7.93 -0.78
CA LEU A 125 -6.40 6.71 -1.37
C LEU A 125 -7.47 5.65 -1.60
N THR A 126 -8.37 5.45 -0.64
CA THR A 126 -9.52 4.54 -0.78
C THR A 126 -10.33 4.89 -2.02
N ARG A 127 -10.66 6.18 -2.22
CA ARG A 127 -11.39 6.65 -3.39
C ARG A 127 -10.66 6.36 -4.70
N ILE A 128 -9.33 6.54 -4.73
CA ILE A 128 -8.54 6.31 -5.96
C ILE A 128 -8.38 4.82 -6.25
N PHE A 129 -8.07 4.01 -5.26
CA PHE A 129 -7.98 2.55 -5.43
C PHE A 129 -9.32 1.95 -5.87
N THR A 130 -10.44 2.40 -5.29
CA THR A 130 -11.78 2.00 -5.75
C THR A 130 -12.03 2.39 -7.21
N HIS A 131 -11.54 3.56 -7.64
CA HIS A 131 -11.69 4.02 -9.03
C HIS A 131 -10.94 3.12 -10.03
N VAL A 132 -9.77 2.63 -9.67
CA VAL A 132 -9.00 1.67 -10.49
C VAL A 132 -9.41 0.21 -10.25
N SER A 133 -10.56 0.00 -9.59
CA SER A 133 -11.16 -1.31 -9.30
C SER A 133 -10.31 -2.21 -8.38
N ALA A 134 -9.44 -1.63 -7.56
CA ALA A 134 -8.82 -2.37 -6.46
C ALA A 134 -9.82 -2.55 -5.32
N ASP A 135 -9.68 -3.63 -4.56
CA ASP A 135 -10.54 -3.97 -3.44
C ASP A 135 -9.93 -3.49 -2.12
N VAL A 136 -10.34 -2.32 -1.63
CA VAL A 136 -9.84 -1.79 -0.37
C VAL A 136 -10.55 -2.47 0.79
N VAL A 137 -9.87 -3.38 1.46
CA VAL A 137 -10.43 -4.18 2.56
C VAL A 137 -10.57 -3.40 3.88
N GLY A 138 -9.81 -2.32 4.04
CA GLY A 138 -9.86 -1.47 5.22
C GLY A 138 -8.66 -0.55 5.34
N ASP A 139 -8.68 0.25 6.40
CA ASP A 139 -7.59 1.17 6.72
C ASP A 139 -7.46 1.37 8.24
N MET A 140 -6.26 1.74 8.71
CA MET A 140 -6.00 2.17 10.08
C MET A 140 -5.13 3.42 10.12
N GLY A 141 -5.14 4.13 11.24
CA GLY A 141 -4.38 5.36 11.42
C GLY A 141 -3.52 5.36 12.67
N LEU A 142 -2.26 5.76 12.55
CA LEU A 142 -1.33 5.96 13.67
C LEU A 142 -1.20 7.45 13.94
N THR A 143 -1.70 7.92 15.10
CA THR A 143 -1.71 9.34 15.46
C THR A 143 -0.41 9.79 16.13
N PHE A 144 0.06 11.01 15.78
CA PHE A 144 1.11 11.70 16.49
C PHE A 144 0.54 12.42 17.73
N PRO A 145 1.29 12.51 18.83
CA PRO A 145 2.48 11.71 19.16
C PRO A 145 2.15 10.40 19.90
N GLU A 146 0.86 10.10 20.07
CA GLU A 146 0.36 9.06 20.98
C GLU A 146 0.72 7.65 20.49
N GLN A 147 0.55 7.37 19.20
CA GLN A 147 0.75 6.04 18.61
C GLN A 147 2.01 5.93 17.76
N VAL A 148 2.54 7.05 17.29
CA VAL A 148 3.81 7.08 16.56
C VAL A 148 4.56 8.38 16.87
N THR A 149 5.85 8.28 17.16
CA THR A 149 6.67 9.46 17.44
C THR A 149 7.16 10.13 16.14
N PRO A 150 7.62 11.41 16.19
CA PRO A 150 8.23 12.08 15.04
C PRO A 150 9.47 11.35 14.49
N GLU A 151 10.12 10.50 15.28
CA GLU A 151 11.26 9.67 14.91
C GLU A 151 10.82 8.32 14.32
N GLY A 152 9.52 8.02 14.34
CA GLY A 152 8.91 6.84 13.72
C GLY A 152 8.80 5.63 14.65
N ALA A 153 9.06 5.76 15.94
CA ALA A 153 8.78 4.70 16.89
C ALA A 153 7.26 4.55 17.06
N VAL A 154 6.73 3.38 16.76
CA VAL A 154 5.29 3.07 16.89
C VAL A 154 5.06 2.42 18.25
N ASP A 155 3.98 2.84 18.93
CA ASP A 155 3.57 2.25 20.20
C ASP A 155 3.13 0.79 20.00
N ASP A 156 3.59 -0.09 20.88
CA ASP A 156 3.23 -1.50 20.91
C ASP A 156 2.04 -1.79 21.84
N ASP A 157 1.20 -0.79 22.09
CA ASP A 157 -0.05 -0.98 22.83
C ASP A 157 -0.90 -2.07 22.17
N ALA A 158 -1.50 -2.91 23.01
CA ALA A 158 -2.26 -4.07 22.55
C ALA A 158 -3.44 -3.71 21.64
N ALA A 159 -4.04 -2.51 21.81
CA ALA A 159 -5.13 -2.06 20.96
C ALA A 159 -4.62 -1.68 19.57
N VAL A 160 -3.48 -0.96 19.47
CA VAL A 160 -2.85 -0.58 18.19
C VAL A 160 -2.40 -1.82 17.42
N VAL A 161 -1.76 -2.76 18.11
CA VAL A 161 -1.34 -4.04 17.51
C VAL A 161 -2.55 -4.88 17.11
N GLY A 162 -3.63 -4.86 17.89
CA GLY A 162 -4.88 -5.57 17.60
C GLY A 162 -5.54 -5.05 16.33
N GLU A 163 -5.65 -3.73 16.17
CA GLU A 163 -6.21 -3.08 14.96
C GLU A 163 -5.41 -3.46 13.69
N LEU A 164 -4.08 -3.46 13.77
CA LEU A 164 -3.26 -3.90 12.64
C LEU A 164 -3.48 -5.37 12.30
N ARG A 165 -3.59 -6.25 13.31
CA ARG A 165 -3.86 -7.68 13.08
C ARG A 165 -5.19 -7.89 12.40
N GLU A 166 -6.25 -7.25 12.89
CA GLU A 166 -7.59 -7.34 12.28
C GLU A 166 -7.55 -6.89 10.80
N LEU A 167 -6.80 -5.84 10.49
CA LEU A 167 -6.63 -5.36 9.12
C LEU A 167 -5.87 -6.37 8.24
N LEU A 168 -4.79 -6.97 8.75
CA LEU A 168 -4.01 -7.98 8.03
C LEU A 168 -4.79 -9.30 7.87
N ASP A 169 -5.58 -9.70 8.86
CA ASP A 169 -6.45 -10.88 8.80
C ASP A 169 -7.56 -10.67 7.77
N ALA A 170 -8.17 -9.49 7.70
CA ALA A 170 -9.16 -9.14 6.68
C ALA A 170 -8.54 -9.18 5.27
N LEU A 171 -7.30 -8.70 5.13
CA LEU A 171 -6.56 -8.74 3.87
C LEU A 171 -6.30 -10.19 3.42
N HIS A 172 -5.89 -11.06 4.35
CA HIS A 172 -5.66 -12.48 4.06
C HIS A 172 -6.95 -13.22 3.71
N ALA A 173 -8.02 -13.01 4.48
CA ALA A 173 -9.31 -13.60 4.18
C ALA A 173 -9.80 -13.25 2.77
N LYS A 174 -9.59 -11.99 2.34
CA LYS A 174 -9.96 -11.55 1.00
C LYS A 174 -9.17 -12.26 -0.10
N VAL A 175 -7.88 -12.52 0.10
CA VAL A 175 -7.08 -13.28 -0.87
C VAL A 175 -7.59 -14.72 -0.99
N LEU A 176 -7.91 -15.37 0.14
CA LEU A 176 -8.45 -16.73 0.13
C LEU A 176 -9.80 -16.83 -0.58
N ASP A 177 -10.67 -15.82 -0.39
CA ASP A 177 -11.97 -15.76 -1.08
C ASP A 177 -11.80 -15.67 -2.62
N LEU A 178 -10.76 -14.94 -3.09
CA LEU A 178 -10.48 -14.83 -4.53
C LEU A 178 -9.95 -16.16 -5.11
N ASP A 179 -9.17 -16.91 -4.34
CA ASP A 179 -8.64 -18.21 -4.76
C ASP A 179 -9.74 -19.28 -4.88
N GLU A 180 -10.85 -19.14 -4.14
CA GLU A 180 -11.99 -20.07 -4.16
C GLU A 180 -12.97 -19.82 -5.31
N VAL A 181 -12.90 -18.65 -5.98
CA VAL A 181 -13.79 -18.34 -7.13
C VAL A 181 -13.23 -19.02 -8.40
N PRO A 182 -13.93 -20.04 -8.95
CA PRO A 182 -13.46 -20.68 -10.19
C PRO A 182 -13.40 -19.65 -11.31
N ALA A 183 -12.29 -19.63 -12.07
CA ALA A 183 -12.17 -18.80 -13.25
C ALA A 183 -13.40 -19.02 -14.16
N GLN A 184 -14.23 -18.00 -14.29
CA GLN A 184 -15.37 -18.07 -15.20
C GLN A 184 -14.83 -18.18 -16.62
N SER A 185 -15.03 -19.34 -17.20
CA SER A 185 -14.64 -19.72 -18.58
C SER A 185 -15.49 -19.03 -19.64
#